data_015132a363146a8c6b5b394bfcd11b3e
#
_entry.id   015132a363146a8c6b5b394bfcd11b3e
#
_cell.length_a   1.000
_cell.length_b   1.000
_cell.length_c   1.000
_cell.angle_alpha   90.00
_cell.angle_beta   90.00
_cell.angle_gamma   90.00
#
_symmetry.space_group_name_H-M   'P 1'
#
loop_
_entity.id
_entity.type
_entity.pdbx_description
1 polymer ?
#
loop_
_entity_poly.entity_id
_entity_poly.type
_entity_poly.pdbx_seq_one_letter_code
_entity_poly.pdbx_strand_id
1 'polypeptide(L)'
;MSFAGTPEPPYYAVIFTTMRVNDPNDGYAEMSERLEKMVCDQPGYIGMESVRGNNGFGITVCYWIDEASKTNWKNNLEHQDAQEKGRADWYKNYFLRIGKVERDNETI
;
A
#
# COMPACT_ATOMS: atom_id res chain seq x y z
N MET A 1 -11.72 -3.55 11.01
CA MET A 1 -11.14 -3.80 9.68
C MET A 1 -12.21 -4.33 8.76
N SER A 2 -12.29 -3.84 7.56
CA SER A 2 -13.28 -4.28 6.58
C SER A 2 -12.59 -4.59 5.25
N PHE A 3 -13.28 -5.37 4.43
CA PHE A 3 -12.81 -5.64 3.08
C PHE A 3 -12.95 -4.40 2.21
N ALA A 4 -11.99 -4.21 1.30
CA ALA A 4 -12.11 -3.18 0.29
C ALA A 4 -13.30 -3.52 -0.63
N GLY A 5 -14.06 -2.49 -1.03
CA GLY A 5 -15.19 -2.67 -1.93
C GLY A 5 -14.73 -2.64 -3.37
N THR A 6 -14.33 -3.80 -3.89
CA THR A 6 -13.82 -3.90 -5.26
C THR A 6 -14.94 -4.14 -6.26
N PRO A 7 -14.79 -3.66 -7.51
CA PRO A 7 -15.76 -3.92 -8.57
C PRO A 7 -15.59 -5.33 -9.13
N GLU A 8 -16.38 -5.68 -10.14
CA GLU A 8 -16.17 -6.92 -10.86
C GLU A 8 -14.76 -6.95 -11.47
N PRO A 9 -14.03 -8.07 -11.38
CA PRO A 9 -12.73 -8.19 -12.02
C PRO A 9 -12.81 -8.02 -13.55
N PRO A 10 -11.71 -7.62 -14.20
CA PRO A 10 -10.39 -7.49 -13.59
C PRO A 10 -10.16 -6.16 -12.93
N TYR A 11 -9.28 -6.15 -11.94
CA TYR A 11 -8.73 -4.94 -11.35
C TYR A 11 -7.29 -5.25 -10.92
N TYR A 12 -6.58 -4.27 -10.36
CA TYR A 12 -5.15 -4.42 -10.10
C TYR A 12 -4.84 -4.21 -8.63
N ALA A 13 -3.77 -4.85 -8.17
CA ALA A 13 -3.33 -4.76 -6.79
C ALA A 13 -1.86 -4.36 -6.72
N VAL A 14 -1.56 -3.43 -5.83
CA VAL A 14 -0.18 -3.11 -5.43
C VAL A 14 -0.04 -3.61 -3.99
N ILE A 15 0.85 -4.58 -3.80
CA ILE A 15 1.04 -5.26 -2.52
C ILE A 15 2.37 -4.84 -1.93
N PHE A 16 2.30 -4.17 -0.79
CA PHE A 16 3.46 -3.64 -0.10
C PHE A 16 3.67 -4.43 1.20
N THR A 17 4.65 -5.34 1.19
CA THR A 17 5.00 -6.14 2.35
C THR A 17 6.24 -5.53 2.99
N THR A 18 6.18 -5.25 4.29
CA THR A 18 7.23 -4.50 4.98
C THR A 18 7.61 -5.13 6.30
N MET A 19 8.87 -4.94 6.70
CA MET A 19 9.33 -5.22 8.05
C MET A 19 9.71 -3.87 8.68
N ARG A 20 8.89 -3.41 9.59
CA ARG A 20 9.04 -2.10 10.22
C ARG A 20 10.12 -2.13 11.30
N VAL A 21 10.95 -1.09 11.31
CA VAL A 21 11.86 -0.83 12.44
C VAL A 21 11.02 -0.22 13.56
N ASN A 22 11.10 -0.80 14.74
CA ASN A 22 10.24 -0.40 15.84
C ASN A 22 10.83 0.76 16.63
N ASP A 23 10.57 1.99 16.16
CA ASP A 23 10.96 3.21 16.84
C ASP A 23 9.77 4.16 16.86
N PRO A 24 9.10 4.38 18.01
CA PRO A 24 7.89 5.17 18.06
C PRO A 24 8.09 6.65 17.74
N ASN A 25 9.32 7.12 17.73
CA ASN A 25 9.62 8.54 17.53
C ASN A 25 10.24 8.85 16.17
N ASP A 26 10.14 7.95 15.22
CA ASP A 26 10.83 8.07 13.93
C ASP A 26 10.00 8.78 12.85
N GLY A 27 8.80 9.24 13.16
CA GLY A 27 7.94 9.93 12.19
C GLY A 27 7.14 9.03 11.28
N TYR A 28 7.17 7.72 11.52
CA TYR A 28 6.47 6.76 10.67
C TYR A 28 4.95 6.98 10.66
N ALA A 29 4.38 7.25 11.82
CA ALA A 29 2.92 7.40 11.94
C ALA A 29 2.42 8.57 11.09
N GLU A 30 3.13 9.68 11.11
CA GLU A 30 2.77 10.85 10.30
C GLU A 30 2.92 10.58 8.81
N MET A 31 3.97 9.88 8.43
CA MET A 31 4.21 9.52 7.03
C MET A 31 3.14 8.56 6.52
N SER A 32 2.81 7.56 7.30
CA SER A 32 1.78 6.58 6.96
C SER A 32 0.43 7.24 6.76
N GLU A 33 0.06 8.15 7.66
CA GLU A 33 -1.19 8.89 7.56
C GLU A 33 -1.23 9.76 6.31
N ARG A 34 -0.13 10.43 6.00
CA ARG A 34 -0.03 11.27 4.80
C ARG A 34 -0.18 10.45 3.53
N LEU A 35 0.48 9.29 3.46
CA LEU A 35 0.36 8.39 2.30
C LEU A 35 -1.06 7.85 2.13
N GLU A 36 -1.71 7.52 3.24
CA GLU A 36 -3.09 7.04 3.23
C GLU A 36 -4.04 8.09 2.65
N LYS A 37 -3.88 9.34 3.06
CA LYS A 37 -4.67 10.44 2.51
C LYS A 37 -4.36 10.66 1.03
N MET A 38 -3.10 10.58 0.66
CA MET A 38 -2.66 10.78 -0.72
C MET A 38 -3.24 9.70 -1.64
N VAL A 39 -3.23 8.44 -1.22
CA VAL A 39 -3.71 7.36 -2.06
C VAL A 39 -5.21 7.46 -2.34
N CYS A 40 -5.99 7.90 -1.36
CA CYS A 40 -7.43 8.03 -1.50
C CYS A 40 -7.83 9.05 -2.58
N ASP A 41 -6.96 10.00 -2.86
CA ASP A 41 -7.23 11.06 -3.84
C ASP A 41 -6.72 10.71 -5.24
N GLN A 42 -6.07 9.57 -5.40
CA GLN A 42 -5.52 9.19 -6.71
C GLN A 42 -6.61 8.70 -7.65
N PRO A 43 -6.55 9.08 -8.94
CA PRO A 43 -7.50 8.56 -9.92
C PRO A 43 -7.40 7.04 -10.01
N GLY A 44 -8.55 6.38 -10.07
CA GLY A 44 -8.61 4.93 -10.19
C GLY A 44 -8.44 4.16 -8.90
N TYR A 45 -8.27 4.84 -7.77
CA TYR A 45 -8.20 4.16 -6.47
C TYR A 45 -9.55 3.52 -6.13
N ILE A 46 -9.51 2.24 -5.73
CA ILE A 46 -10.72 1.50 -5.35
C ILE A 46 -10.82 1.37 -3.85
N GLY A 47 -9.74 0.98 -3.19
CA GLY A 47 -9.73 0.75 -1.76
C GLY A 47 -8.43 0.11 -1.31
N MET A 48 -8.28 -0.12 -0.02
CA MET A 48 -7.10 -0.78 0.50
C MET A 48 -7.40 -1.62 1.74
N GLU A 49 -6.50 -2.55 2.00
CA GLU A 49 -6.51 -3.39 3.18
C GLU A 49 -5.11 -3.41 3.76
N SER A 50 -4.99 -3.31 5.08
CA SER A 50 -3.68 -3.23 5.72
C SER A 50 -3.70 -3.91 7.08
N VAL A 51 -2.63 -4.62 7.38
CA VAL A 51 -2.44 -5.26 8.69
C VAL A 51 -0.97 -5.26 9.05
N ARG A 52 -0.68 -5.08 10.33
CA ARG A 52 0.70 -5.15 10.85
C ARG A 52 0.70 -5.93 12.16
N GLY A 53 1.58 -6.90 12.23
CA GLY A 53 1.77 -7.70 13.44
C GLY A 53 2.65 -6.99 14.47
N ASN A 54 2.66 -7.53 15.68
CA ASN A 54 3.45 -6.99 16.79
C ASN A 54 4.95 -7.05 16.52
N ASN A 55 5.38 -7.97 15.66
CA ASN A 55 6.79 -8.11 15.28
C ASN A 55 7.25 -7.13 14.21
N GLY A 56 6.37 -6.25 13.76
CA GLY A 56 6.70 -5.26 12.73
C GLY A 56 6.43 -5.70 11.30
N PHE A 57 6.09 -6.96 11.08
CA PHE A 57 5.75 -7.47 9.74
C PHE A 57 4.37 -6.99 9.35
N GLY A 58 4.24 -6.39 8.17
CA GLY A 58 2.98 -5.85 7.73
C GLY A 58 2.76 -5.98 6.24
N ILE A 59 1.49 -5.96 5.85
CA ILE A 59 1.08 -6.03 4.44
C ILE A 59 0.02 -4.99 4.20
N THR A 60 0.20 -4.18 3.17
CA THR A 60 -0.80 -3.23 2.68
C THR A 60 -1.08 -3.54 1.23
N VAL A 61 -2.35 -3.68 0.89
CA VAL A 61 -2.78 -3.90 -0.49
C VAL A 61 -3.66 -2.75 -0.91
N CYS A 62 -3.30 -2.08 -2.01
CA CYS A 62 -4.12 -1.04 -2.63
C CYS A 62 -4.67 -1.56 -3.94
N TYR A 63 -5.95 -1.34 -4.19
CA TYR A 63 -6.63 -1.83 -5.39
C TYR A 63 -6.93 -0.69 -6.36
N TRP A 64 -6.79 -0.97 -7.65
CA TRP A 64 -6.83 0.03 -8.73
C TRP A 64 -7.70 -0.45 -9.88
N ILE A 65 -8.44 0.49 -10.47
CA ILE A 65 -9.41 0.17 -11.51
C ILE A 65 -8.75 -0.24 -12.83
N ASP A 66 -7.57 0.31 -13.13
CA ASP A 66 -6.87 0.05 -14.37
C ASP A 66 -5.35 0.05 -14.18
N GLU A 67 -4.66 -0.36 -15.24
CA GLU A 67 -3.21 -0.48 -15.20
C GLU A 67 -2.49 0.87 -15.06
N ALA A 68 -3.02 1.89 -15.69
CA ALA A 68 -2.42 3.24 -15.63
C ALA A 68 -2.44 3.77 -14.20
N SER A 69 -3.56 3.63 -13.51
CA SER A 69 -3.71 4.08 -12.12
C SER A 69 -2.77 3.32 -11.19
N LYS A 70 -2.68 2.02 -11.37
CA LYS A 70 -1.77 1.16 -10.62
C LYS A 70 -0.31 1.58 -10.82
N THR A 71 0.08 1.83 -12.07
CA THR A 71 1.45 2.21 -12.40
C THR A 71 1.79 3.58 -11.83
N ASN A 72 0.88 4.53 -11.91
CA ASN A 72 1.08 5.85 -11.32
C ASN A 72 1.33 5.77 -9.82
N TRP A 73 0.54 4.98 -9.12
CA TRP A 73 0.72 4.83 -7.67
C TRP A 73 2.02 4.11 -7.33
N LYS A 74 2.35 3.05 -8.05
CA LYS A 74 3.61 2.33 -7.86
C LYS A 74 4.80 3.27 -8.01
N ASN A 75 4.81 4.09 -9.06
CA ASN A 75 5.87 5.06 -9.30
C ASN A 75 5.92 6.12 -8.22
N ASN A 76 4.75 6.54 -7.73
CA ASN A 76 4.65 7.51 -6.65
C ASN A 76 5.26 6.96 -5.35
N LEU A 77 4.96 5.71 -5.02
CA LEU A 77 5.54 5.05 -3.85
C LEU A 77 7.06 4.97 -3.94
N GLU A 78 7.58 4.56 -5.08
CA GLU A 78 9.03 4.47 -5.30
C GLU A 78 9.70 5.83 -5.17
N HIS A 79 9.04 6.88 -5.68
CA HIS A 79 9.55 8.24 -5.59
C HIS A 79 9.57 8.72 -4.15
N GLN A 80 8.50 8.47 -3.39
CA GLN A 80 8.43 8.86 -1.98
C GLN A 80 9.48 8.13 -1.15
N ASP A 81 9.68 6.84 -1.41
CA ASP A 81 10.69 6.06 -0.73
C ASP A 81 12.08 6.68 -0.95
N ALA A 82 12.40 7.03 -2.18
CA ALA A 82 13.66 7.66 -2.53
C ALA A 82 13.86 9.00 -1.80
N GLN A 83 12.79 9.81 -1.69
CA GLN A 83 12.83 11.09 -1.02
C GLN A 83 13.04 10.96 0.49
N GLU A 84 12.44 9.95 1.09
CA GLU A 84 12.49 9.75 2.54
C GLU A 84 13.69 8.95 3.01
N LYS A 85 14.42 8.36 2.09
CA LYS A 85 15.51 7.43 2.38
C LYS A 85 16.59 8.03 3.29
N GLY A 86 16.84 9.30 3.17
CA GLY A 86 17.87 9.99 3.97
C GLY A 86 17.44 10.36 5.37
N ARG A 87 16.19 10.18 5.73
CA ARG A 87 15.66 10.58 7.05
C ARG A 87 15.71 9.49 8.08
N ALA A 88 15.24 8.31 7.70
CA ALA A 88 15.18 7.19 8.62
C ALA A 88 14.88 5.93 7.84
N ASP A 89 15.48 4.84 8.24
CA ASP A 89 15.16 3.54 7.68
C ASP A 89 13.97 2.97 8.45
N TRP A 90 12.77 3.38 8.08
CA TRP A 90 11.55 2.94 8.75
C TRP A 90 11.30 1.45 8.60
N TYR A 91 11.79 0.88 7.50
CA TYR A 91 11.65 -0.54 7.23
C TYR A 91 13.03 -1.18 7.18
N LYS A 92 13.17 -2.31 7.84
CA LYS A 92 14.35 -3.16 7.66
C LYS A 92 14.48 -3.59 6.21
N ASN A 93 13.34 -3.97 5.65
CA ASN A 93 13.24 -4.30 4.24
C ASN A 93 11.77 -4.22 3.84
N TYR A 94 11.54 -4.16 2.54
CA TYR A 94 10.19 -4.21 2.00
C TYR A 94 10.20 -4.92 0.66
N PHE A 95 9.03 -5.36 0.25
CA PHE A 95 8.83 -6.05 -1.01
C PHE A 95 7.57 -5.49 -1.66
N LEU A 96 7.70 -4.98 -2.88
CA LEU A 96 6.58 -4.43 -3.63
C LEU A 96 6.22 -5.40 -4.75
N ARG A 97 4.98 -5.88 -4.74
CA ARG A 97 4.48 -6.79 -5.76
C ARG A 97 3.28 -6.18 -6.43
N ILE A 98 3.16 -6.40 -7.73
CA ILE A 98 2.05 -5.88 -8.54
C ILE A 98 1.37 -7.06 -9.20
N GLY A 99 0.04 -7.10 -9.13
CA GLY A 99 -0.71 -8.17 -9.72
C GLY A 99 -2.01 -7.71 -10.35
N LYS A 100 -2.55 -8.55 -11.21
CA LYS A 100 -3.86 -8.37 -11.79
C LYS A 100 -4.79 -9.39 -11.15
N VAL A 101 -5.91 -8.93 -10.62
CA VAL A 101 -6.94 -9.81 -10.08
C VAL A 101 -7.91 -10.14 -11.21
N GLU A 102 -7.85 -11.35 -11.70
CA GLU A 102 -8.68 -11.80 -12.81
C GLU A 102 -10.00 -12.39 -12.36
N ARG A 103 -10.02 -12.94 -11.16
CA ARG A 103 -11.22 -13.53 -10.56
C ARG A 103 -11.18 -13.30 -9.05
N ASP A 104 -12.34 -13.14 -8.47
CA ASP A 104 -12.50 -13.12 -7.02
C ASP A 104 -13.78 -13.86 -6.64
N ASN A 105 -13.90 -14.16 -5.35
CA ASN A 105 -15.07 -14.82 -4.81
C ASN A 105 -15.31 -14.29 -3.41
N GLU A 106 -16.46 -13.66 -3.21
CA GLU A 106 -16.86 -13.12 -1.92
C GLU A 106 -17.85 -14.05 -1.27
N THR A 107 -17.54 -14.43 -0.02
CA THR A 107 -18.46 -15.22 0.80
C THR A 107 -18.74 -14.45 2.08
N ILE A 108 -19.99 -14.17 2.34
CA ILE A 108 -20.41 -13.36 3.50
C ILE A 108 -21.28 -14.21 4.42
#